data_7c33e826e149652feeffbecb5fb02de6
#
_entry.id   7c33e826e149652feeffbecb5fb02de6
#
_cell.length_a   1.000
_cell.length_b   1.000
_cell.length_c   1.000
_cell.angle_alpha   90.00
_cell.angle_beta   90.00
_cell.angle_gamma   90.00
#
_symmetry.space_group_name_H-M   'P 1'
#
loop_
_entity.id
_entity.type
_entity.pdbx_description
1 polymer ?
#
loop_
_entity_poly.entity_id
_entity_poly.type
_entity_poly.pdbx_seq_one_letter_code
_entity_poly.pdbx_strand_id
1 'polypeptide(L)'
;LDNFHVSRIVIDEHENDMFKKTSQAFIVEDYEQQSSRNLQEIKVTNLNPSFIQFSSGSTGIPKAMQFNFGSTYKHTLHLQNCIKMNSEDYLLSWLPLYHDMGLIAATLYPLFQGKKFHMMSPFDWINAPSLFFTDGQNLKATHSWMPNFSFELLSQRCKDLDTDLSSWKMISSCAEPVIPDTVKKFYTTFKNRGLRPDCLAATYA
;
A
#
# COMPACT_ATOMS: atom_id res chain seq x y z
N LEU A 1 -0.74 -0.75 24.44
CA LEU A 1 0.62 -0.19 24.34
C LEU A 1 1.51 -0.64 25.51
N ASP A 2 0.94 -0.79 26.70
CA ASP A 2 1.69 -1.17 27.91
C ASP A 2 2.44 -2.51 27.79
N ASN A 3 2.00 -3.38 26.89
CA ASN A 3 2.64 -4.67 26.64
C ASN A 3 3.89 -4.60 25.72
N PHE A 4 4.22 -3.43 25.15
CA PHE A 4 5.24 -3.33 24.09
C PHE A 4 6.34 -2.30 24.36
N HIS A 5 6.39 -1.66 25.53
CA HIS A 5 7.40 -0.65 25.88
C HIS A 5 7.63 0.40 24.78
N VAL A 6 6.55 0.92 24.20
CA VAL A 6 6.61 1.95 23.16
C VAL A 6 7.12 3.24 23.76
N SER A 7 8.23 3.76 23.25
CA SER A 7 8.84 5.01 23.76
C SER A 7 8.26 6.26 23.11
N ARG A 8 7.72 6.17 21.90
CA ARG A 8 7.12 7.28 21.15
C ARG A 8 6.02 6.79 20.25
N ILE A 9 4.98 7.61 20.08
CA ILE A 9 3.87 7.41 19.15
C ILE A 9 3.80 8.66 18.28
N VAL A 10 3.81 8.49 16.96
CA VAL A 10 3.58 9.56 15.99
C VAL A 10 2.15 9.40 15.51
N ILE A 11 1.35 10.45 15.62
CA ILE A 11 -0.07 10.49 15.23
C ILE A 11 -0.30 11.70 14.34
N ASP A 12 -1.30 11.63 13.48
CA ASP A 12 -1.76 12.81 12.77
C ASP A 12 -2.71 13.67 13.64
N GLU A 13 -3.01 14.87 13.17
CA GLU A 13 -3.86 15.82 13.91
C GLU A 13 -5.28 15.30 14.15
N HIS A 14 -5.82 14.44 13.27
CA HIS A 14 -7.17 13.91 13.36
C HIS A 14 -7.31 12.84 14.45
N GLU A 15 -6.24 12.14 14.76
CA GLU A 15 -6.21 11.10 15.80
C GLU A 15 -5.80 11.63 17.18
N ASN A 16 -5.45 12.89 17.29
CA ASN A 16 -4.93 13.52 18.49
C ASN A 16 -5.85 13.33 19.73
N ASP A 17 -7.16 13.33 19.54
CA ASP A 17 -8.11 13.19 20.66
C ASP A 17 -8.05 11.83 21.36
N MET A 18 -7.72 10.77 20.62
CA MET A 18 -7.57 9.42 21.16
C MET A 18 -6.33 9.30 22.04
N PHE A 19 -5.24 10.03 21.70
CA PHE A 19 -3.94 9.91 22.33
C PHE A 19 -3.53 11.09 23.22
N LYS A 20 -4.36 12.12 23.36
CA LYS A 20 -4.11 13.32 24.17
C LYS A 20 -3.64 13.08 25.61
N LYS A 21 -3.87 11.89 26.15
CA LYS A 21 -3.50 11.53 27.52
C LYS A 21 -2.15 10.82 27.60
N THR A 22 -1.50 10.56 26.49
CA THR A 22 -0.23 9.84 26.48
C THR A 22 0.95 10.80 26.30
N SER A 23 1.84 10.86 27.27
CA SER A 23 3.08 11.70 27.22
C SER A 23 4.07 11.25 26.13
N GLN A 24 3.76 10.18 25.40
CA GLN A 24 4.60 9.57 24.35
C GLN A 24 4.12 9.92 22.94
N ALA A 25 2.96 10.59 22.78
CA ALA A 25 2.42 10.95 21.48
C ALA A 25 3.06 12.23 20.93
N PHE A 26 3.33 12.25 19.65
CA PHE A 26 3.79 13.41 18.88
C PHE A 26 2.82 13.66 17.72
N ILE A 27 2.50 14.93 17.50
CA ILE A 27 1.77 15.34 16.29
C ILE A 27 2.79 15.43 15.13
N VAL A 28 2.38 15.06 13.94
CA VAL A 28 3.24 15.05 12.73
C VAL A 28 3.82 16.44 12.45
N GLU A 29 3.05 17.49 12.65
CA GLU A 29 3.50 18.89 12.49
C GLU A 29 4.68 19.25 13.41
N ASP A 30 4.67 18.76 14.66
CA ASP A 30 5.78 18.97 15.59
C ASP A 30 7.05 18.26 15.11
N TYR A 31 6.89 17.14 14.40
CA TYR A 31 8.00 16.39 13.82
C TYR A 31 8.65 17.14 12.65
N GLU A 32 7.86 17.74 11.78
CA GLU A 32 8.37 18.53 10.64
C GLU A 32 9.20 19.75 11.10
N GLN A 33 8.76 20.44 12.15
CA GLN A 33 9.51 21.55 12.74
C GLN A 33 10.82 21.11 13.39
N GLN A 34 10.92 19.86 13.84
CA GLN A 34 12.13 19.32 14.48
C GLN A 34 13.12 18.70 13.49
N SER A 35 12.69 18.42 12.25
CA SER A 35 13.50 17.71 11.24
C SER A 35 14.70 18.48 10.70
N SER A 36 14.85 19.79 11.04
CA SER A 36 16.03 20.58 10.72
C SER A 36 17.26 20.27 11.61
N ARG A 37 17.14 19.38 12.58
CA ARG A 37 18.29 18.91 13.37
C ARG A 37 19.13 17.94 12.55
N ASN A 38 20.45 18.15 12.53
CA ASN A 38 21.43 17.26 11.90
C ASN A 38 21.10 15.79 12.15
N LEU A 39 20.68 15.10 11.09
CA LEU A 39 20.51 13.66 11.12
C LEU A 39 21.88 13.06 11.42
N GLN A 40 22.08 12.52 12.63
CA GLN A 40 23.25 11.71 12.91
C GLN A 40 23.17 10.45 12.04
N GLU A 41 24.25 10.14 11.35
CA GLU A 41 24.34 8.90 10.57
C GLU A 41 24.13 7.69 11.49
N ILE A 42 22.95 7.06 11.38
CA ILE A 42 22.65 5.85 12.15
C ILE A 42 23.29 4.69 11.40
N LYS A 43 24.30 4.06 12.02
CA LYS A 43 24.85 2.81 11.48
C LYS A 43 23.81 1.71 11.59
N VAL A 44 23.07 1.46 10.52
CA VAL A 44 22.09 0.38 10.44
C VAL A 44 22.80 -0.89 9.99
N THR A 45 22.69 -1.96 10.79
CA THR A 45 23.12 -3.29 10.36
C THR A 45 21.94 -4.08 9.81
N ASN A 46 22.21 -5.07 8.97
CA ASN A 46 21.16 -5.93 8.41
C ASN A 46 20.36 -6.72 9.46
N LEU A 47 20.85 -6.78 10.70
CA LEU A 47 20.23 -7.50 11.80
C LEU A 47 19.41 -6.61 12.73
N ASN A 48 19.55 -5.28 12.63
CA ASN A 48 18.79 -4.37 13.48
C ASN A 48 17.30 -4.47 13.18
N PRO A 49 16.43 -4.46 14.21
CA PRO A 49 14.99 -4.30 13.99
C PRO A 49 14.71 -2.99 13.24
N SER A 50 13.92 -3.07 12.16
CA SER A 50 13.54 -1.90 11.37
C SER A 50 12.15 -1.43 11.75
N PHE A 51 11.22 -2.36 11.88
CA PHE A 51 9.84 -2.08 12.25
C PHE A 51 9.16 -3.32 12.84
N ILE A 52 8.04 -3.08 13.50
CA ILE A 52 7.15 -4.12 14.02
C ILE A 52 5.79 -3.92 13.36
N GLN A 53 5.23 -5.00 12.84
CA GLN A 53 3.89 -5.03 12.29
C GLN A 53 3.02 -6.00 13.06
N PHE A 54 1.77 -5.62 13.29
CA PHE A 54 0.83 -6.45 14.02
C PHE A 54 -0.10 -7.16 13.03
N SER A 55 -0.26 -8.47 13.19
CA SER A 55 -1.31 -9.22 12.50
C SER A 55 -2.57 -9.26 13.36
N SER A 56 -3.74 -9.35 12.71
CA SER A 56 -5.03 -9.45 13.40
C SER A 56 -5.19 -10.68 14.29
N GLY A 57 -4.33 -11.68 14.12
CA GLY A 57 -4.32 -12.92 14.91
C GLY A 57 -5.64 -13.70 14.83
N SER A 58 -5.62 -14.95 14.43
CA SER A 58 -6.82 -15.82 14.41
C SER A 58 -7.45 -16.02 15.80
N THR A 59 -6.73 -15.71 16.86
CA THR A 59 -7.15 -15.84 18.27
C THR A 59 -7.65 -14.53 18.89
N GLY A 60 -7.77 -13.45 18.08
CA GLY A 60 -8.17 -12.13 18.56
C GLY A 60 -7.08 -11.33 19.27
N ILE A 61 -5.93 -11.92 19.58
CA ILE A 61 -4.78 -11.23 20.15
C ILE A 61 -3.81 -10.89 19.01
N PRO A 62 -3.51 -9.60 18.77
CA PRO A 62 -2.55 -9.20 17.75
C PRO A 62 -1.18 -9.81 18.00
N LYS A 63 -0.58 -10.40 16.98
CA LYS A 63 0.79 -10.92 17.04
C LYS A 63 1.74 -9.89 16.47
N ALA A 64 2.73 -9.49 17.27
CA ALA A 64 3.79 -8.60 16.83
C ALA A 64 4.83 -9.39 16.02
N MET A 65 5.07 -8.96 14.79
CA MET A 65 6.11 -9.49 13.92
C MET A 65 7.21 -8.44 13.75
N GLN A 66 8.41 -8.79 14.17
CA GLN A 66 9.58 -7.94 14.04
C GLN A 66 10.29 -8.21 12.71
N PHE A 67 10.52 -7.15 11.95
CA PHE A 67 11.26 -7.20 10.72
C PHE A 67 12.62 -6.52 10.87
N ASN A 68 13.64 -7.02 10.21
CA ASN A 68 14.93 -6.37 10.08
C ASN A 68 15.16 -5.85 8.65
N PHE A 69 16.05 -4.87 8.50
CA PHE A 69 16.33 -4.25 7.22
C PHE A 69 16.76 -5.27 6.16
N GLY A 70 17.67 -6.18 6.51
CA GLY A 70 18.20 -7.15 5.55
C GLY A 70 17.16 -8.10 5.00
N SER A 71 16.26 -8.62 5.84
CA SER A 71 15.17 -9.50 5.39
C SER A 71 14.16 -8.74 4.53
N THR A 72 13.80 -7.53 4.96
CA THR A 72 12.85 -6.68 4.20
C THR A 72 13.40 -6.33 2.82
N TYR A 73 14.67 -5.90 2.76
CA TYR A 73 15.32 -5.61 1.48
C TYR A 73 15.38 -6.83 0.54
N LYS A 74 15.78 -8.00 1.08
CA LYS A 74 15.79 -9.26 0.30
C LYS A 74 14.40 -9.62 -0.22
N HIS A 75 13.35 -9.39 0.60
CA HIS A 75 11.98 -9.63 0.18
C HIS A 75 11.59 -8.71 -0.99
N THR A 76 11.95 -7.43 -0.95
CA THR A 76 11.67 -6.50 -2.06
C THR A 76 12.45 -6.86 -3.33
N LEU A 77 13.66 -7.41 -3.23
CA LEU A 77 14.39 -7.97 -4.38
C LEU A 77 13.65 -9.18 -4.98
N HIS A 78 13.10 -10.04 -4.12
CA HIS A 78 12.30 -11.18 -4.57
C HIS A 78 11.03 -10.71 -5.30
N LEU A 79 10.32 -9.74 -4.74
CA LEU A 79 9.16 -9.11 -5.40
C LEU A 79 9.55 -8.54 -6.76
N GLN A 80 10.70 -7.83 -6.87
CA GLN A 80 11.18 -7.30 -8.13
C GLN A 80 11.38 -8.41 -9.18
N ASN A 81 11.92 -9.56 -8.79
CA ASN A 81 12.13 -10.69 -9.69
C ASN A 81 10.80 -11.31 -10.18
N CYS A 82 9.78 -11.32 -9.33
CA CYS A 82 8.46 -11.84 -9.66
C CYS A 82 7.64 -10.87 -10.53
N ILE A 83 7.62 -9.59 -10.15
CA ILE A 83 6.76 -8.57 -10.76
C ILE A 83 7.42 -7.96 -12.01
N LYS A 84 8.76 -7.88 -12.02
CA LYS A 84 9.59 -7.39 -13.13
C LYS A 84 9.26 -5.95 -13.57
N MET A 85 8.90 -5.08 -12.62
CA MET A 85 8.74 -3.66 -12.93
C MET A 85 10.04 -3.07 -13.49
N ASN A 86 9.96 -2.36 -14.60
CA ASN A 86 11.07 -1.60 -15.18
C ASN A 86 11.08 -0.13 -14.70
N SER A 87 11.99 0.69 -15.23
CA SER A 87 12.14 2.11 -14.85
C SER A 87 10.96 2.98 -15.29
N GLU A 88 10.24 2.55 -16.32
CA GLU A 88 9.09 3.31 -16.87
C GLU A 88 7.77 2.95 -16.20
N ASP A 89 7.76 1.86 -15.44
CA ASP A 89 6.57 1.41 -14.75
C ASP A 89 6.24 2.30 -13.55
N TYR A 90 4.94 2.43 -13.29
CA TYR A 90 4.41 3.25 -12.23
C TYR A 90 3.44 2.43 -11.36
N LEU A 91 3.70 2.40 -10.07
CA LEU A 91 2.83 1.74 -9.10
C LEU A 91 1.85 2.75 -8.53
N LEU A 92 0.57 2.41 -8.56
CA LEU A 92 -0.50 3.18 -7.93
C LEU A 92 -1.13 2.34 -6.83
N SER A 93 -1.26 2.89 -5.63
CA SER A 93 -1.88 2.19 -4.50
C SER A 93 -2.70 3.13 -3.62
N TRP A 94 -3.76 2.59 -3.05
CA TRP A 94 -4.56 3.18 -1.98
C TRP A 94 -4.52 2.32 -0.71
N LEU A 95 -3.75 1.23 -0.72
CA LEU A 95 -3.67 0.33 0.42
C LEU A 95 -3.08 1.03 1.65
N PRO A 96 -3.68 0.86 2.83
CA PRO A 96 -3.22 1.53 4.04
C PRO A 96 -1.86 1.00 4.50
N LEU A 97 -1.02 1.88 5.05
CA LEU A 97 0.34 1.55 5.51
C LEU A 97 0.36 0.64 6.75
N TYR A 98 -0.72 0.56 7.50
CA TYR A 98 -0.82 -0.38 8.61
C TYR A 98 -1.05 -1.83 8.18
N HIS A 99 -1.31 -2.07 6.88
CA HIS A 99 -1.39 -3.40 6.27
C HIS A 99 -0.08 -3.73 5.57
N ASP A 100 0.37 -4.99 5.62
CA ASP A 100 1.62 -5.47 5.03
C ASP A 100 1.71 -5.21 3.52
N MET A 101 0.63 -5.43 2.77
CA MET A 101 0.59 -5.13 1.34
C MET A 101 0.81 -3.64 1.05
N GLY A 102 0.21 -2.74 1.85
CA GLY A 102 0.40 -1.29 1.72
C GLY A 102 1.81 -0.87 2.10
N LEU A 103 2.31 -1.35 3.23
CA LEU A 103 3.64 -1.00 3.71
C LEU A 103 4.75 -1.65 2.87
N ILE A 104 4.72 -2.98 2.71
CA ILE A 104 5.85 -3.71 2.11
C ILE A 104 5.77 -3.65 0.58
N ALA A 105 4.65 -4.09 -0.01
CA ALA A 105 4.56 -4.21 -1.46
C ALA A 105 4.32 -2.88 -2.16
N ALA A 106 3.50 -1.99 -1.60
CA ALA A 106 3.15 -0.74 -2.26
C ALA A 106 4.04 0.46 -1.87
N THR A 107 4.85 0.36 -0.80
CA THR A 107 5.72 1.45 -0.34
C THR A 107 7.18 1.05 -0.27
N LEU A 108 7.56 0.08 0.58
CA LEU A 108 8.97 -0.27 0.76
C LEU A 108 9.58 -0.90 -0.49
N TYR A 109 8.83 -1.72 -1.22
CA TYR A 109 9.31 -2.31 -2.47
C TYR A 109 9.68 -1.23 -3.51
N PRO A 110 8.77 -0.33 -3.94
CA PRO A 110 9.14 0.68 -4.91
C PRO A 110 10.22 1.63 -4.39
N LEU A 111 10.19 1.99 -3.11
CA LEU A 111 11.21 2.86 -2.51
C LEU A 111 12.61 2.22 -2.57
N PHE A 112 12.76 0.95 -2.16
CA PHE A 112 14.06 0.26 -2.13
C PHE A 112 14.56 -0.12 -3.53
N GLN A 113 13.65 -0.32 -4.48
CA GLN A 113 14.00 -0.69 -5.85
C GLN A 113 14.02 0.51 -6.81
N GLY A 114 13.90 1.75 -6.29
CA GLY A 114 13.94 2.97 -7.09
C GLY A 114 12.84 3.04 -8.15
N LYS A 115 11.62 2.57 -7.83
CA LYS A 115 10.49 2.58 -8.74
C LYS A 115 9.61 3.81 -8.51
N LYS A 116 8.96 4.28 -9.56
CA LYS A 116 7.94 5.33 -9.46
C LYS A 116 6.70 4.79 -8.77
N PHE A 117 6.16 5.51 -7.80
CA PHE A 117 4.91 5.11 -7.15
C PHE A 117 4.13 6.31 -6.65
N HIS A 118 2.82 6.12 -6.52
CA HIS A 118 1.89 7.08 -5.94
C HIS A 118 0.99 6.37 -4.94
N MET A 119 0.86 6.99 -3.77
CA MET A 119 -0.03 6.51 -2.71
C MET A 119 -1.17 7.51 -2.54
N MET A 120 -2.40 7.05 -2.67
CA MET A 120 -3.58 7.83 -2.32
C MET A 120 -4.13 7.40 -0.96
N SER A 121 -4.82 8.31 -0.28
CA SER A 121 -5.47 8.00 0.98
C SER A 121 -6.54 6.91 0.79
N PRO A 122 -6.59 5.87 1.64
CA PRO A 122 -7.69 4.90 1.63
C PRO A 122 -9.06 5.55 1.81
N PHE A 123 -9.15 6.64 2.59
CA PHE A 123 -10.39 7.38 2.82
C PHE A 123 -10.83 8.15 1.59
N ASP A 124 -9.89 8.78 0.86
CA ASP A 124 -10.21 9.46 -0.39
C ASP A 124 -10.68 8.46 -1.43
N TRP A 125 -10.01 7.32 -1.54
CA TRP A 125 -10.38 6.27 -2.46
C TRP A 125 -11.79 5.70 -2.18
N ILE A 126 -12.14 5.42 -0.92
CA ILE A 126 -13.47 4.85 -0.59
C ILE A 126 -14.60 5.86 -0.86
N ASN A 127 -14.34 7.14 -0.64
CA ASN A 127 -15.28 8.20 -0.91
C ASN A 127 -15.44 8.49 -2.40
N ALA A 128 -14.34 8.45 -3.16
CA ALA A 128 -14.30 8.72 -4.59
C ALA A 128 -13.45 7.66 -5.34
N PRO A 129 -13.98 6.43 -5.53
CA PRO A 129 -13.21 5.33 -6.16
C PRO A 129 -12.73 5.64 -7.59
N SER A 130 -13.38 6.59 -8.26
CA SER A 130 -12.97 7.09 -9.59
C SER A 130 -11.56 7.68 -9.62
N LEU A 131 -11.05 8.17 -8.47
CA LEU A 131 -9.69 8.69 -8.36
C LEU A 131 -8.66 7.65 -8.79
N PHE A 132 -8.89 6.36 -8.50
CA PHE A 132 -7.99 5.29 -8.93
C PHE A 132 -7.78 5.27 -10.45
N PHE A 133 -8.84 5.47 -11.21
CA PHE A 133 -8.74 5.49 -12.67
C PHE A 133 -8.23 6.83 -13.20
N THR A 134 -8.68 7.95 -12.60
CA THR A 134 -8.22 9.28 -13.00
C THR A 134 -6.72 9.44 -12.79
N ASP A 135 -6.23 9.09 -11.60
CA ASP A 135 -4.79 9.14 -11.30
C ASP A 135 -4.03 8.07 -12.09
N GLY A 136 -4.62 6.88 -12.25
CA GLY A 136 -4.06 5.81 -13.06
C GLY A 136 -3.79 6.25 -14.51
N GLN A 137 -4.74 6.93 -15.11
CA GLN A 137 -4.61 7.47 -16.48
C GLN A 137 -3.59 8.61 -16.53
N ASN A 138 -3.68 9.59 -15.61
CA ASN A 138 -2.79 10.76 -15.58
C ASN A 138 -1.32 10.37 -15.38
N LEU A 139 -1.07 9.40 -14.50
CA LEU A 139 0.27 8.90 -14.17
C LEU A 139 0.74 7.80 -15.13
N LYS A 140 -0.13 7.31 -16.03
CA LYS A 140 0.10 6.10 -16.84
C LYS A 140 0.49 4.92 -15.94
N ALA A 141 -0.26 4.72 -14.86
CA ALA A 141 -0.01 3.66 -13.91
C ALA A 141 -0.05 2.29 -14.58
N THR A 142 0.85 1.42 -14.15
CA THR A 142 1.06 0.11 -14.76
C THR A 142 0.81 -1.04 -13.78
N HIS A 143 0.96 -0.80 -12.47
CA HIS A 143 0.89 -1.84 -11.45
C HIS A 143 0.05 -1.37 -10.26
N SER A 144 -0.76 -2.30 -9.72
CA SER A 144 -1.49 -2.10 -8.47
C SER A 144 -1.82 -3.43 -7.80
N TRP A 145 -1.99 -3.37 -6.47
CA TRP A 145 -2.61 -4.43 -5.66
C TRP A 145 -3.86 -3.88 -5.00
N MET A 146 -4.91 -4.67 -4.97
CA MET A 146 -6.14 -4.31 -4.29
C MET A 146 -6.91 -5.56 -3.84
N PRO A 147 -7.67 -5.50 -2.73
CA PRO A 147 -8.55 -6.59 -2.31
C PRO A 147 -9.66 -6.87 -3.33
N ASN A 148 -10.21 -8.07 -3.29
CA ASN A 148 -11.21 -8.51 -4.26
C ASN A 148 -12.48 -7.62 -4.25
N PHE A 149 -12.89 -7.10 -3.08
CA PHE A 149 -14.04 -6.19 -2.99
C PHE A 149 -13.87 -4.91 -3.82
N SER A 150 -12.62 -4.48 -4.03
CA SER A 150 -12.31 -3.26 -4.80
C SER A 150 -12.68 -3.40 -6.27
N PHE A 151 -12.48 -4.58 -6.83
CA PHE A 151 -12.89 -4.89 -8.21
C PHE A 151 -14.41 -4.75 -8.37
N GLU A 152 -15.17 -5.23 -7.38
CA GLU A 152 -16.63 -5.08 -7.37
C GLU A 152 -17.04 -3.63 -7.25
N LEU A 153 -16.45 -2.89 -6.29
CA LEU A 153 -16.76 -1.47 -6.04
C LEU A 153 -16.49 -0.61 -7.27
N LEU A 154 -15.33 -0.78 -7.90
CA LEU A 154 -14.95 -0.07 -9.12
C LEU A 154 -15.89 -0.42 -10.28
N SER A 155 -16.26 -1.69 -10.44
CA SER A 155 -17.20 -2.14 -11.47
C SER A 155 -18.59 -1.53 -11.32
N GLN A 156 -19.02 -1.27 -10.08
CA GLN A 156 -20.32 -0.68 -9.80
C GLN A 156 -20.32 0.84 -9.94
N ARG A 157 -19.33 1.51 -9.34
CA ARG A 157 -19.31 2.98 -9.21
C ARG A 157 -18.64 3.70 -10.38
N CYS A 158 -17.78 3.01 -11.14
CA CYS A 158 -16.99 3.62 -12.20
C CYS A 158 -17.33 3.09 -13.61
N LYS A 159 -18.41 2.31 -13.75
CA LYS A 159 -18.82 1.71 -15.03
C LYS A 159 -19.03 2.72 -16.17
N ASP A 160 -19.44 3.93 -15.85
CA ASP A 160 -19.73 4.99 -16.83
C ASP A 160 -18.57 5.99 -17.00
N LEU A 161 -17.47 5.81 -16.27
CA LEU A 161 -16.30 6.68 -16.33
C LEU A 161 -15.57 6.49 -17.66
N ASP A 162 -15.36 7.57 -18.41
CA ASP A 162 -14.50 7.56 -19.58
C ASP A 162 -13.04 7.63 -19.16
N THR A 163 -12.31 6.52 -19.33
CA THR A 163 -10.93 6.37 -18.90
C THR A 163 -10.19 5.38 -19.78
N ASP A 164 -8.91 5.63 -20.04
CA ASP A 164 -8.02 4.70 -20.74
C ASP A 164 -7.25 3.82 -19.74
N LEU A 165 -7.43 2.52 -19.86
CA LEU A 165 -6.80 1.52 -19.00
C LEU A 165 -5.71 0.70 -19.73
N SER A 166 -5.30 1.14 -20.91
CA SER A 166 -4.33 0.40 -21.75
C SER A 166 -2.91 0.35 -21.14
N SER A 167 -2.58 1.28 -20.22
CA SER A 167 -1.29 1.31 -19.53
C SER A 167 -1.09 0.20 -18.51
N TRP A 168 -2.18 -0.37 -17.98
CA TRP A 168 -2.09 -1.38 -16.92
C TRP A 168 -1.43 -2.66 -17.41
N LYS A 169 -0.39 -3.09 -16.68
CA LYS A 169 0.35 -4.34 -16.87
C LYS A 169 0.01 -5.38 -15.81
N MET A 170 -0.34 -4.92 -14.60
CA MET A 170 -0.74 -5.80 -13.50
C MET A 170 -1.70 -5.07 -12.56
N ILE A 171 -2.89 -5.61 -12.40
CA ILE A 171 -3.82 -5.30 -11.30
C ILE A 171 -4.09 -6.61 -10.57
N SER A 172 -3.52 -6.76 -9.39
CA SER A 172 -3.56 -8.03 -8.66
C SER A 172 -4.57 -8.00 -7.53
N SER A 173 -5.44 -9.01 -7.48
CA SER A 173 -6.30 -9.28 -6.33
C SER A 173 -5.47 -9.92 -5.21
N CYS A 174 -5.57 -9.39 -3.99
CA CYS A 174 -4.79 -9.82 -2.83
C CYS A 174 -5.57 -9.66 -1.53
N ALA A 175 -4.97 -10.11 -0.42
CA ALA A 175 -5.42 -9.94 0.96
C ALA A 175 -6.75 -10.63 1.34
N GLU A 176 -7.51 -11.13 0.40
CA GLU A 176 -8.73 -11.90 0.62
C GLU A 176 -8.93 -12.94 -0.50
N PRO A 177 -9.81 -13.92 -0.34
CA PRO A 177 -10.08 -14.91 -1.38
C PRO A 177 -10.53 -14.26 -2.68
N VAL A 178 -9.92 -14.66 -3.77
CA VAL A 178 -10.29 -14.18 -5.11
C VAL A 178 -11.59 -14.85 -5.55
N ILE A 179 -12.60 -14.05 -5.85
CA ILE A 179 -13.86 -14.50 -6.41
C ILE A 179 -13.80 -14.33 -7.94
N PRO A 180 -13.75 -15.43 -8.71
CA PRO A 180 -13.55 -15.35 -10.16
C PRO A 180 -14.62 -14.50 -10.88
N ASP A 181 -15.87 -14.55 -10.43
CA ASP A 181 -16.96 -13.79 -11.02
C ASP A 181 -16.78 -12.26 -10.83
N THR A 182 -16.22 -11.84 -9.70
CA THR A 182 -15.89 -10.42 -9.44
C THR A 182 -14.81 -9.93 -10.42
N VAL A 183 -13.75 -10.71 -10.60
CA VAL A 183 -12.67 -10.34 -11.54
C VAL A 183 -13.18 -10.36 -12.99
N LYS A 184 -13.99 -11.34 -13.36
CA LYS A 184 -14.64 -11.43 -14.68
C LYS A 184 -15.57 -10.24 -14.93
N LYS A 185 -16.35 -9.83 -13.93
CA LYS A 185 -17.23 -8.65 -14.01
C LYS A 185 -16.42 -7.39 -14.24
N PHE A 186 -15.34 -7.20 -13.48
CA PHE A 186 -14.42 -6.06 -13.65
C PHE A 186 -13.86 -6.01 -15.07
N TYR A 187 -13.30 -7.12 -15.57
CA TYR A 187 -12.83 -7.20 -16.94
C TYR A 187 -13.92 -6.85 -17.96
N THR A 188 -15.10 -7.45 -17.82
CA THR A 188 -16.20 -7.23 -18.78
C THR A 188 -16.66 -5.78 -18.79
N THR A 189 -16.63 -5.11 -17.64
CA THR A 189 -16.99 -3.69 -17.50
C THR A 189 -15.99 -2.79 -18.21
N PHE A 190 -14.69 -3.12 -18.15
CA PHE A 190 -13.63 -2.20 -18.57
C PHE A 190 -12.85 -2.63 -19.83
N LYS A 191 -13.10 -3.81 -20.40
CA LYS A 191 -12.39 -4.31 -21.60
C LYS A 191 -12.41 -3.37 -22.80
N ASN A 192 -13.50 -2.63 -23.00
CA ASN A 192 -13.64 -1.68 -24.10
C ASN A 192 -12.88 -0.36 -23.86
N ARG A 193 -12.21 -0.22 -22.70
CA ARG A 193 -11.38 0.92 -22.32
C ARG A 193 -9.90 0.57 -22.26
N GLY A 194 -9.49 -0.44 -23.01
CA GLY A 194 -8.10 -0.87 -23.10
C GLY A 194 -7.63 -1.81 -22.01
N LEU A 195 -8.49 -2.20 -21.05
CA LEU A 195 -8.11 -3.19 -20.04
C LEU A 195 -7.90 -4.56 -20.69
N ARG A 196 -6.71 -5.13 -20.52
CA ARG A 196 -6.37 -6.45 -21.05
C ARG A 196 -6.61 -7.54 -20.01
N PRO A 197 -7.02 -8.75 -20.43
CA PRO A 197 -7.27 -9.84 -19.48
C PRO A 197 -5.98 -10.34 -18.79
N ASP A 198 -4.85 -10.26 -19.49
CA ASP A 198 -3.53 -10.71 -19.01
C ASP A 198 -2.91 -9.80 -17.94
N CYS A 199 -3.45 -8.60 -17.73
CA CYS A 199 -3.04 -7.72 -16.64
C CYS A 199 -3.73 -8.07 -15.31
N LEU A 200 -4.78 -8.89 -15.30
CA LEU A 200 -5.47 -9.26 -14.08
C LEU A 200 -4.80 -10.49 -13.46
N ALA A 201 -4.35 -10.34 -12.24
CA ALA A 201 -3.60 -11.35 -11.51
C ALA A 201 -4.22 -11.63 -10.13
N ALA A 202 -3.80 -12.73 -9.52
CA ALA A 202 -4.06 -13.05 -8.13
C ALA A 202 -2.73 -13.21 -7.41
N THR A 203 -2.59 -12.61 -6.26
CA THR A 203 -1.40 -12.72 -5.40
C THR A 203 -1.84 -13.16 -4.02
N TYR A 204 -1.19 -14.17 -3.49
CA TYR A 204 -1.31 -14.55 -2.09
C TYR A 204 -0.06 -14.04 -1.35
N ALA A 205 -0.27 -13.34 -0.23
CA ALA A 205 0.77 -12.88 0.68
C ALA A 205 0.57 -13.45 2.07
#